data_055c8bff05f4e016eb837421fed559c1
#
_entry.id   055c8bff05f4e016eb837421fed559c1
#
_cell.length_a   1.000
_cell.length_b   1.000
_cell.length_c   1.000
_cell.angle_alpha   90.00
_cell.angle_beta   90.00
_cell.angle_gamma   90.00
#
_symmetry.space_group_name_H-M   'P 1'
#
loop_
_entity.id
_entity.type
_entity.pdbx_description
1 polymer ?
#
loop_
_entity_poly.entity_id
_entity_poly.type
_entity_poly.pdbx_seq_one_letter_code
_entity_poly.pdbx_strand_id
1 'polypeptide(L)'
;MSSVVGVKGNAGQSNYAASKSGIIGFSKSIALELGSRNIRCNVIAPGFIKTEMTDKLSESVIESWNNNIPLKRPGETYDVANLCLFLASDLSSYITGQVINVDGGLLT
;
A
#
# COMPACT_ATOMS: atom_id res chain seq x y z
N MET A 1 -0.30 -5.91 -4.91
CA MET A 1 0.03 -4.51 -4.60
C MET A 1 -1.19 -3.63 -4.84
N SER A 2 -1.76 -3.06 -3.79
CA SER A 2 -2.85 -2.09 -3.86
C SER A 2 -2.31 -0.65 -3.75
N SER A 3 -3.02 0.23 -3.10
CA SER A 3 -2.68 1.63 -2.85
C SER A 3 -3.53 2.17 -1.71
N VAL A 4 -3.08 3.20 -1.03
CA VAL A 4 -3.93 3.96 -0.10
C VAL A 4 -5.20 4.48 -0.78
N VAL A 5 -5.15 4.76 -2.08
CA VAL A 5 -6.33 5.14 -2.87
C VAL A 5 -7.34 3.98 -2.96
N GLY A 6 -6.87 2.74 -3.03
CA GLY A 6 -7.74 1.57 -2.97
C GLY A 6 -8.37 1.33 -1.60
N VAL A 7 -7.74 1.81 -0.54
CA VAL A 7 -8.26 1.69 0.84
C VAL A 7 -9.27 2.80 1.14
N LYS A 8 -8.94 4.04 0.82
CA LYS A 8 -9.71 5.23 1.22
C LYS A 8 -10.56 5.83 0.08
N GLY A 9 -10.15 5.65 -1.16
CA GLY A 9 -10.65 6.42 -2.28
C GLY A 9 -9.93 7.76 -2.42
N ASN A 10 -10.10 8.39 -3.57
CA ASN A 10 -9.61 9.74 -3.82
C ASN A 10 -10.42 10.40 -4.94
N ALA A 11 -10.82 11.65 -4.74
CA ALA A 11 -11.57 12.38 -5.75
C ALA A 11 -10.79 12.44 -7.08
N GLY A 12 -11.47 12.18 -8.20
CA GLY A 12 -10.86 12.17 -9.53
C GLY A 12 -10.12 10.87 -9.89
N GLN A 13 -10.11 9.88 -9.01
CA GLN A 13 -9.43 8.59 -9.24
C GLN A 13 -10.37 7.38 -9.07
N SER A 14 -11.64 7.50 -9.47
CA SER A 14 -12.62 6.43 -9.29
C SER A 14 -12.21 5.12 -9.97
N ASN A 15 -11.68 5.18 -11.19
CA ASN A 15 -11.22 3.99 -11.90
C ASN A 15 -10.01 3.34 -11.23
N TYR A 16 -9.05 4.15 -10.83
CA TYR A 16 -7.87 3.68 -10.12
C TYR A 16 -8.25 3.09 -8.75
N ALA A 17 -9.11 3.79 -8.00
CA ALA A 17 -9.63 3.31 -6.73
C ALA A 17 -10.36 1.97 -6.88
N ALA A 18 -11.22 1.84 -7.88
CA ALA A 18 -11.95 0.60 -8.15
C ALA A 18 -10.99 -0.57 -8.42
N SER A 19 -9.97 -0.37 -9.26
CA SER A 19 -8.99 -1.41 -9.56
C SER A 19 -8.18 -1.82 -8.33
N LYS A 20 -7.76 -0.87 -7.52
CA LYS A 20 -6.95 -1.11 -6.31
C LYS A 20 -7.77 -1.68 -5.16
N SER A 21 -9.03 -1.28 -5.01
CA SER A 21 -9.97 -1.88 -4.05
C SER A 21 -10.32 -3.32 -4.43
N GLY A 22 -10.47 -3.59 -5.71
CA GLY A 22 -10.72 -4.94 -6.22
C GLY A 22 -9.62 -5.93 -5.82
N ILE A 23 -8.36 -5.49 -5.83
CA ILE A 23 -7.21 -6.29 -5.36
C ILE A 23 -7.39 -6.69 -3.90
N ILE A 24 -7.91 -5.80 -3.05
CA ILE A 24 -8.13 -6.07 -1.63
C ILE A 24 -9.15 -7.20 -1.45
N GLY A 25 -10.32 -7.09 -2.05
CA GLY A 25 -11.35 -8.12 -1.97
C GLY A 25 -10.90 -9.45 -2.55
N PHE A 26 -10.28 -9.41 -3.72
CA PHE A 26 -9.70 -10.59 -4.36
C PHE A 26 -8.70 -11.30 -3.43
N SER A 27 -7.75 -10.56 -2.88
CA SER A 27 -6.68 -11.13 -2.04
C SER A 27 -7.22 -11.74 -0.75
N LYS A 28 -8.22 -11.12 -0.12
CA LYS A 28 -8.89 -11.67 1.06
C LYS A 28 -9.58 -13.00 0.74
N SER A 29 -10.25 -13.07 -0.40
CA SER A 29 -10.90 -14.31 -0.85
C SER A 29 -9.87 -15.43 -1.08
N ILE A 30 -8.75 -15.11 -1.72
CA ILE A 30 -7.65 -16.05 -1.92
C ILE A 30 -7.06 -16.52 -0.59
N ALA A 31 -6.88 -15.62 0.38
CA ALA A 31 -6.38 -15.98 1.70
C ALA A 31 -7.30 -17.01 2.40
N LEU A 32 -8.61 -16.79 2.31
CA LEU A 32 -9.61 -17.71 2.87
C LEU A 32 -9.61 -19.05 2.15
N GLU A 33 -9.52 -19.05 0.83
CA GLU A 33 -9.59 -20.25 0.01
C GLU A 33 -8.36 -21.13 0.16
N LEU A 34 -7.18 -20.55 0.22
CA LEU A 34 -5.90 -21.27 0.16
C LEU A 34 -5.19 -21.40 1.52
N GLY A 35 -5.75 -20.82 2.57
CA GLY A 35 -5.15 -20.88 3.91
C GLY A 35 -4.92 -22.30 4.43
N SER A 36 -5.84 -23.23 4.15
CA SER A 36 -5.70 -24.63 4.54
C SER A 36 -4.53 -25.34 3.87
N ARG A 37 -4.03 -24.79 2.77
CA ARG A 37 -2.84 -25.28 2.05
C ARG A 37 -1.57 -24.55 2.48
N ASN A 38 -1.64 -23.76 3.55
CA ASN A 38 -0.52 -22.93 4.04
C ASN A 38 -0.02 -21.92 2.99
N ILE A 39 -0.93 -21.42 2.16
CA ILE A 39 -0.65 -20.36 1.21
C ILE A 39 -1.22 -19.07 1.78
N ARG A 40 -0.36 -18.08 1.98
CA ARG A 40 -0.71 -16.78 2.51
C ARG A 40 -0.88 -15.76 1.39
N CYS A 41 -1.84 -14.87 1.54
CA CYS A 41 -2.07 -13.78 0.60
C CYS A 41 -2.33 -12.50 1.40
N ASN A 42 -1.46 -11.52 1.23
CA ASN A 42 -1.57 -10.22 1.88
C ASN A 42 -1.46 -9.10 0.86
N VAL A 43 -1.97 -7.95 1.22
CA VAL A 43 -1.99 -6.76 0.37
C VAL A 43 -1.11 -5.68 0.98
N ILE A 44 -0.26 -5.10 0.17
CA ILE A 44 0.49 -3.89 0.52
C ILE A 44 -0.20 -2.70 -0.15
N ALA A 45 -0.47 -1.67 0.62
CA ALA A 45 -1.08 -0.42 0.16
C ALA A 45 -0.09 0.74 0.36
N PRO A 46 0.76 1.03 -0.63
CA PRO A 46 1.68 2.16 -0.56
C PRO A 46 0.93 3.49 -0.57
N GLY A 47 1.46 4.46 0.17
CA GLY A 47 1.04 5.85 0.11
C GLY A 47 1.80 6.64 -0.94
N PHE A 48 2.28 7.82 -0.55
CA PHE A 48 3.09 8.67 -1.43
C PHE A 48 4.55 8.20 -1.39
N ILE A 49 4.97 7.57 -2.48
CA ILE A 49 6.32 6.99 -2.62
C ILE A 49 7.10 7.80 -3.65
N LYS A 50 8.33 8.15 -3.30
CA LYS A 50 9.24 8.89 -4.17
C LYS A 50 9.63 8.02 -5.37
N THR A 51 9.37 8.54 -6.57
CA THR A 51 9.72 7.91 -7.85
C THR A 51 10.17 9.00 -8.82
N GLU A 52 10.73 8.61 -9.97
CA GLU A 52 11.07 9.57 -11.03
C GLU A 52 9.85 10.40 -11.47
N MET A 53 8.66 9.82 -11.44
CA MET A 53 7.42 10.54 -11.78
C MET A 53 7.08 11.60 -10.74
N THR A 54 7.29 11.31 -9.44
CA THR A 54 7.01 12.27 -8.36
C THR A 54 8.05 13.39 -8.31
N ASP A 55 9.29 13.10 -8.71
CA ASP A 55 10.35 14.12 -8.79
C ASP A 55 10.06 15.22 -9.82
N LYS A 56 9.15 14.96 -10.77
CA LYS A 56 8.68 15.95 -11.76
C LYS A 56 7.60 16.88 -11.22
N LEU A 57 7.05 16.61 -10.05
CA LEU A 57 6.06 17.46 -9.40
C LEU A 57 6.74 18.72 -8.86
N SER A 58 5.99 19.84 -8.81
CA SER A 58 6.50 21.07 -8.22
C SER A 58 6.79 20.91 -6.72
N GLU A 59 7.74 21.67 -6.20
CA GLU A 59 8.07 21.66 -4.77
C GLU A 59 6.85 21.96 -3.89
N SER A 60 5.96 22.86 -4.34
CA SER A 60 4.75 23.20 -3.59
C SER A 60 3.78 22.00 -3.47
N VAL A 61 3.66 21.17 -4.50
CA VAL A 61 2.84 19.96 -4.48
C VAL A 61 3.44 18.91 -3.55
N ILE A 62 4.76 18.69 -3.64
CA ILE A 62 5.48 17.77 -2.77
C ILE A 62 5.36 18.20 -1.31
N GLU A 63 5.55 19.49 -1.01
CA GLU A 63 5.41 20.04 0.33
C GLU A 63 3.98 19.87 0.87
N SER A 64 2.97 20.10 0.05
CA SER A 64 1.57 19.88 0.42
C SER A 64 1.33 18.40 0.80
N TRP A 65 1.85 17.45 0.03
CA TRP A 65 1.77 16.03 0.36
C TRP A 65 2.48 15.72 1.68
N ASN A 66 3.72 16.19 1.84
CA ASN A 66 4.51 15.96 3.04
C ASN A 66 3.84 16.53 4.30
N ASN A 67 3.15 17.65 4.18
CA ASN A 67 2.41 18.25 5.31
C ASN A 67 1.27 17.36 5.82
N ASN A 68 0.64 16.60 4.91
CA ASN A 68 -0.45 15.69 5.24
C ASN A 68 0.04 14.33 5.76
N ILE A 69 1.31 14.00 5.58
CA ILE A 69 1.90 12.75 6.06
C ILE A 69 2.44 12.98 7.48
N PRO A 70 2.01 12.21 8.49
CA PRO A 70 2.55 12.36 9.86
C PRO A 70 4.06 12.28 9.96
N LEU A 71 4.71 11.37 9.20
CA LEU A 71 6.18 11.28 9.17
C LEU A 71 6.87 12.38 8.38
N LYS A 72 6.11 13.32 7.77
CA LYS A 72 6.60 14.53 7.10
C LYS A 72 7.60 14.28 5.96
N ARG A 73 7.55 13.13 5.35
CA ARG A 73 8.36 12.77 4.18
C ARG A 73 7.62 11.79 3.28
N PRO A 74 7.93 11.73 2.00
CA PRO A 74 7.48 10.61 1.16
C PRO A 74 8.17 9.32 1.61
N GLY A 75 7.57 8.19 1.29
CA GLY A 75 8.24 6.90 1.41
C GLY A 75 9.27 6.72 0.29
N GLU A 76 10.29 5.93 0.57
CA GLU A 76 11.23 5.47 -0.44
C GLU A 76 10.78 4.10 -1.00
N THR A 77 11.27 3.74 -2.16
CA THR A 77 10.93 2.45 -2.77
C THR A 77 11.30 1.27 -1.88
N TYR A 78 12.42 1.37 -1.15
CA TYR A 78 12.84 0.33 -0.21
C TYR A 78 11.90 0.22 1.01
N ASP A 79 11.16 1.24 1.39
CA ASP A 79 10.16 1.14 2.47
C ASP A 79 9.09 0.11 2.10
N VAL A 80 8.65 0.11 0.84
CA VAL A 80 7.71 -0.89 0.31
C VAL A 80 8.39 -2.25 0.14
N ALA A 81 9.59 -2.27 -0.42
CA ALA A 81 10.34 -3.51 -0.65
C ALA A 81 10.64 -4.26 0.67
N ASN A 82 10.95 -3.53 1.75
CA ASN A 82 11.20 -4.12 3.07
C ASN A 82 9.95 -4.83 3.62
N LEU A 83 8.75 -4.27 3.43
CA LEU A 83 7.52 -4.95 3.80
C LEU A 83 7.27 -6.20 2.94
N CYS A 84 7.54 -6.12 1.62
CA CYS A 84 7.47 -7.29 0.74
C CYS A 84 8.39 -8.41 1.25
N LEU A 85 9.62 -8.08 1.61
CA LEU A 85 10.60 -9.04 2.14
C LEU A 85 10.09 -9.70 3.43
N PHE A 86 9.58 -8.91 4.37
CA PHE A 86 8.99 -9.43 5.61
C PHE A 86 7.82 -10.37 5.33
N LEU A 87 6.88 -9.98 4.46
CA LEU A 87 5.72 -10.79 4.14
C LEU A 87 6.06 -12.05 3.35
N ALA A 88 7.16 -12.04 2.60
CA ALA A 88 7.65 -13.22 1.88
C ALA A 88 8.44 -14.19 2.77
N SER A 89 8.82 -13.78 3.97
CA SER A 89 9.63 -14.57 4.89
C SER A 89 8.79 -15.34 5.90
N ASP A 90 9.42 -16.30 6.58
CA ASP A 90 8.79 -17.07 7.67
C ASP A 90 8.47 -16.21 8.90
N LEU A 91 9.08 -15.02 9.02
CA LEU A 91 8.76 -14.07 10.09
C LEU A 91 7.29 -13.67 10.10
N SER A 92 6.59 -13.77 8.96
CA SER A 92 5.17 -13.45 8.83
C SER A 92 4.29 -14.69 8.65
N SER A 93 4.73 -15.84 9.14
CA SER A 93 4.08 -17.13 8.89
C SER A 93 2.62 -17.23 9.37
N TYR A 94 2.22 -16.40 10.32
CA TYR A 94 0.84 -16.34 10.84
C TYR A 94 0.05 -15.12 10.36
N ILE A 95 0.52 -14.46 9.28
CA ILE A 95 -0.11 -13.27 8.71
C ILE A 95 -0.67 -13.60 7.33
N THR A 96 -1.98 -13.57 7.18
CA THR A 96 -2.66 -13.74 5.89
C THR A 96 -3.96 -12.94 5.86
N GLY A 97 -4.43 -12.56 4.68
CA GLY A 97 -5.67 -11.80 4.49
C GLY A 97 -5.59 -10.34 4.95
N GLN A 98 -4.41 -9.82 5.21
CA GLN A 98 -4.22 -8.48 5.74
C GLN A 98 -3.97 -7.45 4.65
N VAL A 99 -4.37 -6.21 4.92
CA VAL A 99 -4.02 -5.02 4.13
C VAL A 99 -3.11 -4.17 5.01
N ILE A 100 -1.88 -3.98 4.58
CA ILE A 100 -0.88 -3.23 5.36
C ILE A 100 -0.48 -1.98 4.58
N ASN A 101 -0.72 -0.83 5.18
CA ASN A 101 -0.34 0.46 4.60
C ASN A 101 1.15 0.72 4.82
N VAL A 102 1.81 1.27 3.80
CA VAL A 102 3.17 1.82 3.87
C VAL A 102 3.06 3.28 3.44
N ASP A 103 2.64 4.13 4.35
CA ASP A 103 2.13 5.46 3.99
C ASP A 103 2.57 6.60 4.95
N GLY A 104 3.46 6.31 5.88
CA GLY A 104 3.92 7.30 6.85
C GLY A 104 2.83 7.81 7.79
N GLY A 105 1.73 7.07 7.93
CA GLY A 105 0.60 7.44 8.77
C GLY A 105 -0.49 8.24 8.04
N LEU A 106 -0.42 8.34 6.71
CA LEU A 106 -1.35 9.14 5.91
C LEU A 106 -2.83 8.75 6.13
N LEU A 107 -3.10 7.46 6.33
CA LEU A 107 -4.45 6.95 6.57
C LEU A 107 -4.72 6.62 8.06
N THR A 108 -4.09 7.32 8.92
CA THR A 108 -4.35 7.15 10.36
C THR A 108 -5.62 7.87 10.80
#